data_58e86591d60ad589bfd54f1ae1a1281c
#
_entry.id   58e86591d60ad589bfd54f1ae1a1281c
#
_cell.length_a   1.000
_cell.length_b   1.000
_cell.length_c   1.000
_cell.angle_alpha   90.00
_cell.angle_beta   90.00
_cell.angle_gamma   90.00
#
_symmetry.space_group_name_H-M   'P 1'
#
loop_
_entity.id
_entity.type
_entity.pdbx_description
1 polymer ?
#
loop_
_entity_poly.entity_id
_entity_poly.type
_entity_poly.pdbx_seq_one_letter_code
_entity_poly.pdbx_strand_id
1 'polypeptide(L)'
;MTERAIGKVWQIPKGEGRNFAVDGMEIAVFHTRSGELFATQPDCPHRNGPLADGLVGESIVVCPLHDRVYDLRTGVELNTDCRIRTYPVRMTADGTILLIKQPAEIAALETADGKTP
;
A
#
# COMPACT_ATOMS: atom_id res chain seq x y z
N MET A 1 7.77 7.73 -16.73
CA MET A 1 7.47 7.59 -15.32
C MET A 1 6.98 8.90 -14.76
N THR A 2 5.89 8.88 -14.00
CA THR A 2 5.31 10.07 -13.44
C THR A 2 5.25 9.94 -11.93
N GLU A 3 5.54 11.02 -11.23
CA GLU A 3 5.43 11.02 -9.79
C GLU A 3 4.28 11.91 -9.36
N ARG A 4 3.52 11.47 -8.38
CA ARG A 4 2.38 12.21 -7.90
C ARG A 4 2.48 12.39 -6.42
N ALA A 5 2.44 13.64 -5.96
CA ALA A 5 2.46 13.91 -4.53
C ALA A 5 1.09 13.54 -3.96
N ILE A 6 1.07 12.70 -2.94
CA ILE A 6 -0.19 12.22 -2.39
C ILE A 6 -0.41 12.63 -0.94
N GLY A 7 0.63 13.07 -0.26
CA GLY A 7 0.48 13.50 1.12
C GLY A 7 1.84 13.72 1.76
N LYS A 8 1.85 13.85 3.07
CA LYS A 8 3.06 14.08 3.83
C LYS A 8 3.26 12.95 4.83
N VAL A 9 4.52 12.60 5.04
CA VAL A 9 4.85 11.46 5.89
C VAL A 9 4.36 11.64 7.33
N TRP A 10 4.28 12.87 7.82
CA TRP A 10 3.82 13.04 9.19
C TRP A 10 2.31 12.82 9.34
N GLN A 11 1.59 12.60 8.24
CA GLN A 11 0.21 12.21 8.32
C GLN A 11 0.08 10.75 8.72
N ILE A 12 1.19 9.99 8.67
CA ILE A 12 1.20 8.59 9.01
C ILE A 12 2.18 8.37 10.16
N PRO A 13 1.71 8.16 11.38
CA PRO A 13 2.62 7.85 12.48
C PRO A 13 3.42 6.58 12.18
N LYS A 14 4.65 6.51 12.66
CA LYS A 14 5.45 5.31 12.44
C LYS A 14 4.75 4.11 13.03
N GLY A 15 4.74 3.02 12.31
CA GLY A 15 4.07 1.80 12.73
C GLY A 15 2.60 1.76 12.35
N GLU A 16 2.13 2.70 11.54
CA GLU A 16 0.72 2.76 11.15
C GLU A 16 0.56 2.94 9.66
N GLY A 17 -0.67 2.84 9.19
CA GLY A 17 -1.03 3.07 7.81
C GLY A 17 -2.15 4.07 7.69
N ARG A 18 -2.29 4.67 6.52
CA ARG A 18 -3.38 5.60 6.22
C ARG A 18 -3.75 5.45 4.76
N ASN A 19 -5.02 5.64 4.47
CA ASN A 19 -5.48 5.63 3.09
C ASN A 19 -5.36 7.02 2.48
N PHE A 20 -5.00 7.05 1.21
CA PHE A 20 -4.91 8.30 0.46
C PHE A 20 -5.67 8.14 -0.85
N ALA A 21 -6.37 9.17 -1.27
CA ALA A 21 -7.06 9.17 -2.55
C ALA A 21 -6.15 9.73 -3.62
N VAL A 22 -5.98 8.99 -4.71
CA VAL A 22 -5.12 9.40 -5.79
C VAL A 22 -5.84 9.16 -7.10
N ASP A 23 -6.16 10.22 -7.83
CA ASP A 23 -6.81 10.12 -9.14
C ASP A 23 -8.06 9.22 -9.11
N GLY A 24 -8.86 9.38 -8.07
CA GLY A 24 -10.10 8.61 -7.98
C GLY A 24 -9.95 7.22 -7.41
N MET A 25 -8.75 6.83 -7.05
CA MET A 25 -8.48 5.55 -6.44
C MET A 25 -8.00 5.74 -5.03
N GLU A 26 -8.22 4.74 -4.19
CA GLU A 26 -7.66 4.76 -2.86
C GLU A 26 -6.48 3.84 -2.78
N ILE A 27 -5.45 4.25 -2.06
CA ILE A 27 -4.33 3.36 -1.75
C ILE A 27 -4.04 3.45 -0.26
N ALA A 28 -3.48 2.40 0.30
CA ALA A 28 -3.03 2.40 1.68
C ALA A 28 -1.52 2.62 1.69
N VAL A 29 -1.06 3.54 2.52
CA VAL A 29 0.38 3.81 2.65
C VAL A 29 0.78 3.52 4.08
N PHE A 30 1.84 2.77 4.25
CA PHE A 30 2.32 2.34 5.56
C PHE A 30 3.67 2.97 5.84
N HIS A 31 3.87 3.40 7.09
CA HIS A 31 5.11 4.02 7.52
C HIS A 31 5.70 3.13 8.60
N THR A 32 6.77 2.44 8.30
CA THR A 32 7.33 1.49 9.26
C THR A 32 8.12 2.22 10.34
N ARG A 33 8.42 1.53 11.40
CA ARG A 33 9.20 2.13 12.49
C ARG A 33 10.61 2.48 12.06
N SER A 34 11.11 1.77 11.06
CA SER A 34 12.45 2.08 10.52
C SER A 34 12.43 3.26 9.57
N GLY A 35 11.24 3.81 9.27
CA GLY A 35 11.15 4.98 8.41
C GLY A 35 10.90 4.67 6.94
N GLU A 36 10.62 3.42 6.61
CA GLU A 36 10.32 3.06 5.23
C GLU A 36 8.86 3.29 4.92
N LEU A 37 8.56 3.53 3.65
CA LEU A 37 7.20 3.66 3.18
C LEU A 37 6.86 2.56 2.21
N PHE A 38 5.64 2.04 2.35
CA PHE A 38 5.12 1.04 1.41
C PHE A 38 3.69 1.43 1.07
N ALA A 39 3.26 1.12 -0.13
CA ALA A 39 1.88 1.41 -0.55
C ALA A 39 1.26 0.16 -1.14
N THR A 40 -0.01 -0.07 -0.82
CA THR A 40 -0.74 -1.25 -1.29
C THR A 40 -2.17 -0.87 -1.64
N GLN A 41 -2.89 -1.83 -2.18
CA GLN A 41 -4.34 -1.68 -2.30
C GLN A 41 -4.94 -1.46 -0.90
N PRO A 42 -6.07 -0.81 -0.81
CA PRO A 42 -6.61 -0.45 0.52
C PRO A 42 -7.21 -1.60 1.29
N ASP A 43 -7.77 -2.59 0.62
CA ASP A 43 -8.52 -3.65 1.30
C ASP A 43 -7.91 -5.01 1.12
N CYS A 44 -8.05 -5.83 2.17
CA CYS A 44 -7.66 -7.21 2.11
C CYS A 44 -8.59 -7.94 1.14
N PRO A 45 -8.07 -8.74 0.23
CA PRO A 45 -8.91 -9.41 -0.77
C PRO A 45 -9.89 -10.42 -0.20
N HIS A 46 -9.68 -10.88 1.03
CA HIS A 46 -10.53 -11.91 1.58
C HIS A 46 -11.86 -11.38 2.11
N ARG A 47 -11.84 -10.29 2.81
CA ARG A 47 -13.04 -9.76 3.42
C ARG A 47 -13.08 -8.26 3.38
N ASN A 48 -12.32 -7.66 2.48
CA ASN A 48 -12.23 -6.21 2.37
C ASN A 48 -11.84 -5.54 3.68
N GLY A 49 -11.04 -6.24 4.49
CA GLY A 49 -10.53 -5.64 5.71
C GLY A 49 -9.63 -4.46 5.40
N PRO A 50 -9.79 -3.33 6.11
CA PRO A 50 -8.99 -2.14 5.81
C PRO A 50 -7.55 -2.35 6.27
N LEU A 51 -6.67 -2.58 5.31
CA LEU A 51 -5.27 -2.88 5.62
C LEU A 51 -4.58 -1.76 6.38
N ALA A 52 -4.97 -0.51 6.13
CA ALA A 52 -4.34 0.62 6.83
C ALA A 52 -4.62 0.61 8.33
N ASP A 53 -5.65 -0.11 8.78
CA ASP A 53 -5.96 -0.22 10.20
C ASP A 53 -5.24 -1.41 10.83
N GLY A 54 -4.47 -2.15 10.07
CA GLY A 54 -3.77 -3.32 10.59
C GLY A 54 -2.51 -2.98 11.35
N LEU A 55 -1.92 -3.99 11.94
CA LEU A 55 -0.67 -3.81 12.66
C LEU A 55 0.48 -3.87 11.67
N VAL A 56 1.35 -2.88 11.74
CA VAL A 56 2.48 -2.79 10.82
C VAL A 56 3.76 -3.20 11.53
N GLY A 57 4.43 -4.21 10.99
CA GLY A 57 5.74 -4.62 11.48
C GLY A 57 6.82 -3.92 10.66
N GLU A 58 7.99 -4.54 10.55
CA GLU A 58 9.07 -3.91 9.79
C GLU A 58 8.74 -3.83 8.31
N SER A 59 8.29 -4.93 7.75
CA SER A 59 7.94 -4.93 6.34
C SER A 59 6.69 -5.78 6.12
N ILE A 60 5.86 -5.91 7.14
CA ILE A 60 4.63 -6.69 7.03
C ILE A 60 3.47 -5.90 7.58
N VAL A 61 2.27 -6.29 7.18
CA VAL A 61 1.05 -5.76 7.77
C VAL A 61 0.14 -6.94 8.11
N VAL A 62 -0.51 -6.86 9.26
CA VAL A 62 -1.46 -7.89 9.70
C VAL A 62 -2.86 -7.34 9.50
N CYS A 63 -3.65 -8.01 8.67
CA CYS A 63 -5.01 -7.56 8.39
C CYS A 63 -5.85 -7.63 9.67
N PRO A 64 -6.61 -6.58 9.98
CA PRO A 64 -7.35 -6.56 11.24
C PRO A 64 -8.51 -7.55 11.33
N LEU A 65 -8.99 -8.06 10.20
CA LEU A 65 -10.14 -8.94 10.27
C LEU A 65 -9.80 -10.40 10.50
N HIS A 66 -8.79 -10.91 9.85
CA HIS A 66 -8.48 -12.34 9.94
C HIS A 66 -7.02 -12.63 10.23
N ASP A 67 -6.31 -11.64 10.73
CA ASP A 67 -4.90 -11.81 11.09
C ASP A 67 -4.03 -12.35 9.96
N ARG A 68 -4.43 -12.08 8.72
CA ARG A 68 -3.60 -12.48 7.61
C ARG A 68 -2.43 -11.52 7.51
N VAL A 69 -1.27 -12.08 7.22
CA VAL A 69 -0.03 -11.31 7.23
C VAL A 69 0.49 -11.17 5.80
N TYR A 70 0.69 -9.96 5.36
CA TYR A 70 1.20 -9.68 4.02
C TYR A 70 2.56 -9.03 4.09
N ASP A 71 3.45 -9.46 3.20
CA ASP A 71 4.74 -8.82 3.06
C ASP A 71 4.54 -7.54 2.27
N LEU A 72 4.90 -6.41 2.86
CA LEU A 72 4.68 -5.11 2.22
C LEU A 72 5.60 -4.88 1.03
N ARG A 73 6.71 -5.60 0.95
CA ARG A 73 7.63 -5.45 -0.17
C ARG A 73 7.13 -6.15 -1.42
N THR A 74 6.50 -7.28 -1.26
CA THR A 74 6.09 -8.09 -2.40
C THR A 74 4.60 -8.18 -2.57
N GLY A 75 3.85 -7.93 -1.51
CA GLY A 75 2.40 -8.10 -1.51
C GLY A 75 1.95 -9.52 -1.26
N VAL A 76 2.87 -10.45 -1.05
CA VAL A 76 2.51 -11.85 -0.89
C VAL A 76 2.10 -12.13 0.54
N GLU A 77 1.01 -12.86 0.70
CA GLU A 77 0.58 -13.29 2.02
C GLU A 77 1.53 -14.40 2.49
N LEU A 78 1.96 -14.33 3.73
CA LEU A 78 2.81 -15.38 4.27
C LEU A 78 2.01 -16.66 4.35
N ASN A 79 2.61 -17.74 3.93
CA ASN A 79 2.03 -19.08 3.99
C ASN A 79 0.98 -19.41 2.93
N THR A 80 0.69 -18.51 2.00
CA THR A 80 -0.24 -18.82 0.92
C THR A 80 0.23 -18.15 -0.37
N ASP A 81 -0.55 -18.34 -1.43
CA ASP A 81 -0.25 -17.72 -2.71
C ASP A 81 -1.03 -16.44 -2.91
N CYS A 82 -1.82 -16.03 -1.94
CA CYS A 82 -2.59 -14.81 -2.07
C CYS A 82 -1.66 -13.61 -2.06
N ARG A 83 -2.04 -12.56 -2.75
CA ARG A 83 -1.22 -11.34 -2.72
C ARG A 83 -2.09 -10.12 -2.89
N ILE A 84 -1.58 -9.01 -2.38
CA ILE A 84 -2.19 -7.70 -2.57
C ILE A 84 -1.32 -6.92 -3.54
N ARG A 85 -1.90 -5.90 -4.17
CA ARG A 85 -1.14 -5.04 -5.06
C ARG A 85 -0.27 -4.13 -4.25
N THR A 86 0.93 -3.91 -4.73
CA THR A 86 1.83 -2.94 -4.13
C THR A 86 2.16 -1.88 -5.17
N TYR A 87 2.42 -0.67 -4.72
CA TYR A 87 2.74 0.43 -5.60
C TYR A 87 4.02 1.09 -5.13
N PRO A 88 4.91 1.49 -6.02
CA PRO A 88 6.15 2.13 -5.61
C PRO A 88 5.89 3.54 -5.09
N VAL A 89 6.46 3.84 -3.94
CA VAL A 89 6.37 5.18 -3.36
C VAL A 89 7.75 5.57 -2.85
N ARG A 90 7.99 6.86 -2.76
CA ARG A 90 9.21 7.37 -2.14
C ARG A 90 8.90 8.66 -1.40
N MET A 91 9.80 9.09 -0.58
CA MET A 91 9.63 10.30 0.19
C MET A 91 10.70 11.31 -0.21
N THR A 92 10.33 12.56 -0.35
CA THR A 92 11.30 13.61 -0.62
C THR A 92 11.90 14.09 0.68
N ALA A 93 12.91 14.95 0.57
CA ALA A 93 13.61 15.46 1.75
C ALA A 93 12.69 16.23 2.68
N ASP A 94 11.62 16.84 2.16
CA ASP A 94 10.71 17.61 2.98
C ASP A 94 9.52 16.78 3.48
N GLY A 95 9.57 15.46 3.28
CA GLY A 95 8.52 14.59 3.79
C GLY A 95 7.33 14.39 2.88
N THR A 96 7.41 14.84 1.63
CA THR A 96 6.31 14.61 0.68
C THR A 96 6.37 13.18 0.19
N ILE A 97 5.22 12.50 0.21
CA ILE A 97 5.11 11.14 -0.28
C ILE A 97 4.77 11.20 -1.76
N LEU A 98 5.60 10.58 -2.57
CA LEU A 98 5.38 10.54 -4.01
C LEU A 98 5.02 9.12 -4.43
N LEU A 99 3.89 9.00 -5.10
CA LEU A 99 3.51 7.73 -5.72
C LEU A 99 4.14 7.74 -7.12
N ILE A 100 4.89 6.70 -7.44
CA ILE A 100 5.56 6.63 -8.71
C ILE A 100 4.67 5.86 -9.67
N LYS A 101 4.17 6.55 -10.70
CA LYS A 101 3.25 5.95 -11.65
C LYS A 101 3.96 5.75 -12.96
N GLN A 102 3.79 4.58 -13.52
CA GLN A 102 4.32 4.29 -14.84
C GLN A 102 3.15 3.94 -15.73
N PRO A 103 3.23 4.20 -17.01
CA PRO A 103 2.12 3.89 -17.90
C PRO A 103 1.69 2.43 -17.81
N ALA A 104 2.63 1.53 -17.67
CA ALA A 104 2.30 0.12 -17.57
C ALA A 104 1.56 -0.19 -16.28
N GLU A 105 1.89 0.49 -15.19
CA GLU A 105 1.21 0.28 -13.94
C GLU A 105 -0.21 0.80 -13.98
N ILE A 106 -0.41 1.93 -14.61
CA ILE A 106 -1.74 2.50 -14.74
C ILE A 106 -2.62 1.54 -15.53
N ALA A 107 -2.11 1.03 -16.63
CA ALA A 107 -2.85 0.09 -17.42
C ALA A 107 -3.15 -1.19 -16.64
N ALA A 108 -2.19 -1.65 -15.87
CA ALA A 108 -2.38 -2.85 -15.09
C ALA A 108 -3.43 -2.66 -14.01
N LEU A 109 -3.49 -1.47 -13.41
CA LEU A 109 -4.50 -1.20 -12.41
C LEU A 109 -5.88 -1.24 -13.02
N GLU A 110 -6.04 -0.63 -14.17
CA GLU A 110 -7.32 -0.61 -14.82
C GLU A 110 -7.78 -1.99 -15.24
N THR A 111 -6.89 -2.77 -15.79
CA THR A 111 -7.28 -4.08 -16.24
C THR A 111 -7.44 -5.04 -15.09
N ALA A 112 -6.64 -4.89 -14.08
CA ALA A 112 -6.69 -5.81 -12.97
C ALA A 112 -8.00 -5.77 -12.25
N ASP A 113 -8.63 -4.63 -12.20
CA ASP A 113 -9.88 -4.56 -11.54
C ASP A 113 -10.88 -5.48 -12.16
N GLY A 114 -10.80 -5.68 -13.42
CA GLY A 114 -11.77 -6.51 -14.04
C GLY A 114 -11.32 -7.89 -14.28
N LYS A 115 -10.03 -8.10 -14.32
CA LYS A 115 -9.57 -9.34 -14.73
C LYS A 115 -8.80 -10.04 -13.84
N THR A 116 -8.40 -9.45 -12.85
CA THR A 116 -7.46 -10.04 -12.11
C THR A 116 -7.71 -11.28 -11.88
N PRO A 117 -7.09 -12.01 -12.35
CA PRO A 117 -7.06 -13.31 -11.89
C PRO A 117 -6.47 -13.36 -10.55
#